data_193cbe384a32378103638cf3b2df4edb
#
_entry.id   193cbe384a32378103638cf3b2df4edb
#
_cell.length_a   1.000
_cell.length_b   1.000
_cell.length_c   1.000
_cell.angle_alpha   90.00
_cell.angle_beta   90.00
_cell.angle_gamma   90.00
#
_symmetry.space_group_name_H-M   'P 1'
#
loop_
_entity.id
_entity.type
_entity.pdbx_description
1 polymer ?
#
loop_
_entity_poly.entity_id
_entity_poly.type
_entity_poly.pdbx_seq_one_letter_code
_entity_poly.pdbx_strand_id
1 'polypeptide(L)'
;MEPKRELSSVDLAAIETELNRHQGAKVDKVYLYGESLLRIKMRDFDRGRVELLVEVSEQKRAHTTDPDTIPDAPGRPPNFAMKLRNRLRSADFLGVEQYEFDRILRFEFAREDGNTTIIAELFGEGNIAVVDQNGSVLQCLETIRLNSRTVAPGSQYEFPSSRINPLALSYDQFVKQMEDSDTDVVRTLATQLNLGGLYAEEVCARAGVKKTTDIDATSASTYDGLFEALQRVREDIAQGEFSPRVYYSDGDPVDVTPLPLEEYEQAGLTAESYSSFMTAVDTYFKAVEDPEDDAATETDDKPDFEAEIAKQERIISQQEGAIESFETEAQAHREKAELLYGNYNLVDNIITTIREAREADHSWDDIRETLKQAAPENSAAAAVSHIDGSTGTVTVTLEGNSVPLRIRDGVEKNADRLYTEA
;
A
#
# COMPACT_ATOMS: atom_id res chain seq x y z
N MET A 1 9.43 -21.54 4.05
CA MET A 1 8.84 -20.30 3.46
C MET A 1 7.79 -19.82 4.45
N GLU A 2 7.66 -18.52 4.68
CA GLU A 2 6.58 -18.03 5.56
C GLU A 2 5.24 -18.16 4.83
N PRO A 3 4.17 -18.61 5.52
CA PRO A 3 2.85 -18.70 4.94
C PRO A 3 2.32 -17.32 4.48
N LYS A 4 1.65 -17.30 3.34
CA LYS A 4 1.00 -16.10 2.79
C LYS A 4 -0.07 -15.58 3.75
N ARG A 5 0.00 -14.28 4.08
CA ARG A 5 -0.97 -13.60 4.95
C ARG A 5 -1.86 -12.61 4.22
N GLU A 6 -1.46 -12.18 3.04
CA GLU A 6 -2.17 -11.15 2.27
C GLU A 6 -2.35 -11.58 0.82
N LEU A 7 -3.54 -11.39 0.27
CA LEU A 7 -3.79 -11.61 -1.13
C LEU A 7 -3.10 -10.52 -1.98
N SER A 8 -2.52 -10.93 -3.10
CA SER A 8 -1.89 -10.05 -4.08
C SER A 8 -2.91 -9.39 -5.00
N SER A 9 -2.48 -8.40 -5.81
CA SER A 9 -3.34 -7.78 -6.82
C SER A 9 -3.85 -8.79 -7.86
N VAL A 10 -3.05 -9.80 -8.22
CA VAL A 10 -3.47 -10.88 -9.15
C VAL A 10 -4.52 -11.78 -8.50
N ASP A 11 -4.36 -12.08 -7.21
CA ASP A 11 -5.35 -12.85 -6.46
C ASP A 11 -6.69 -12.12 -6.42
N LEU A 12 -6.68 -10.80 -6.21
CA LEU A 12 -7.89 -9.99 -6.19
C LEU A 12 -8.58 -9.90 -7.55
N ALA A 13 -7.84 -9.91 -8.66
CA ALA A 13 -8.41 -9.99 -10.00
C ALA A 13 -9.18 -11.32 -10.22
N ALA A 14 -8.67 -12.43 -9.66
CA ALA A 14 -9.37 -13.69 -9.70
C ALA A 14 -10.62 -13.69 -8.80
N ILE A 15 -10.53 -13.11 -7.59
CA ILE A 15 -11.67 -12.93 -6.69
C ILE A 15 -12.75 -12.09 -7.37
N GLU A 16 -12.40 -10.96 -8.01
CA GLU A 16 -13.32 -10.14 -8.77
C GLU A 16 -14.08 -10.96 -9.80
N THR A 17 -13.35 -11.72 -10.62
CA THR A 17 -13.93 -12.55 -11.69
C THR A 17 -14.90 -13.59 -11.14
N GLU A 18 -14.52 -14.32 -10.06
CA GLU A 18 -15.35 -15.37 -9.50
C GLU A 18 -16.55 -14.82 -8.72
N LEU A 19 -16.36 -13.77 -7.93
CA LEU A 19 -17.42 -13.18 -7.12
C LEU A 19 -18.50 -12.50 -7.96
N ASN A 20 -18.13 -11.94 -9.11
CA ASN A 20 -19.07 -11.32 -10.04
C ASN A 20 -20.07 -12.32 -10.67
N ARG A 21 -19.82 -13.64 -10.54
CA ARG A 21 -20.80 -14.69 -10.88
C ARG A 21 -22.04 -14.66 -9.97
N HIS A 22 -21.98 -13.98 -8.84
CA HIS A 22 -23.06 -13.81 -7.86
C HIS A 22 -23.79 -12.47 -7.98
N GLN A 23 -23.60 -11.71 -9.07
CA GLN A 23 -24.37 -10.47 -9.33
C GLN A 23 -25.86 -10.76 -9.28
N GLY A 24 -26.62 -9.88 -8.63
CA GLY A 24 -28.05 -10.02 -8.36
C GLY A 24 -28.38 -10.80 -7.08
N ALA A 25 -27.39 -11.36 -6.37
CA ALA A 25 -27.62 -11.96 -5.06
C ALA A 25 -28.15 -10.92 -4.06
N LYS A 26 -29.11 -11.33 -3.22
CA LYS A 26 -29.69 -10.43 -2.20
C LYS A 26 -29.00 -10.60 -0.86
N VAL A 27 -28.64 -9.48 -0.23
CA VAL A 27 -28.08 -9.46 1.11
C VAL A 27 -29.14 -9.86 2.15
N ASP A 28 -28.83 -10.88 2.92
CA ASP A 28 -29.64 -11.38 4.05
C ASP A 28 -29.17 -10.70 5.35
N LYS A 29 -27.91 -10.88 5.70
CA LYS A 29 -27.35 -10.33 6.96
C LYS A 29 -25.89 -9.93 6.79
N VAL A 30 -25.44 -9.06 7.70
CA VAL A 30 -24.04 -8.64 7.83
C VAL A 30 -23.58 -8.86 9.25
N TYR A 31 -22.36 -9.34 9.43
CA TYR A 31 -21.73 -9.56 10.72
C TYR A 31 -20.32 -8.96 10.69
N LEU A 32 -19.81 -8.56 11.85
CA LEU A 32 -18.42 -8.21 12.06
C LEU A 32 -17.91 -9.05 13.23
N TYR A 33 -16.88 -9.84 12.98
CA TYR A 33 -16.18 -10.63 13.98
C TYR A 33 -14.93 -9.88 14.41
N GLY A 34 -14.71 -9.77 15.71
CA GLY A 34 -13.65 -8.90 16.21
C GLY A 34 -13.82 -7.47 15.67
N GLU A 35 -12.75 -6.90 15.18
CA GLU A 35 -12.71 -5.52 14.67
C GLU A 35 -12.52 -5.43 13.15
N SER A 36 -12.22 -6.55 12.47
CA SER A 36 -11.68 -6.55 11.10
C SER A 36 -12.30 -7.54 10.12
N LEU A 37 -12.93 -8.64 10.58
CA LEU A 37 -13.51 -9.65 9.71
C LEU A 37 -15.00 -9.36 9.45
N LEU A 38 -15.28 -8.82 8.26
CA LEU A 38 -16.64 -8.59 7.77
C LEU A 38 -17.17 -9.84 7.08
N ARG A 39 -18.36 -10.30 7.49
CA ARG A 39 -19.11 -11.36 6.80
C ARG A 39 -20.40 -10.80 6.23
N ILE A 40 -20.60 -11.01 4.93
CA ILE A 40 -21.84 -10.64 4.23
C ILE A 40 -22.52 -11.91 3.75
N LYS A 41 -23.66 -12.23 4.37
CA LYS A 41 -24.50 -13.35 3.96
C LYS A 41 -25.44 -12.88 2.87
N MET A 42 -25.40 -13.57 1.72
CA MET A 42 -26.24 -13.30 0.57
C MET A 42 -26.97 -14.54 0.11
N ARG A 43 -28.02 -14.35 -0.68
CA ARG A 43 -28.75 -15.39 -1.35
C ARG A 43 -28.74 -15.13 -2.86
N ASP A 44 -28.02 -15.97 -3.57
CA ASP A 44 -28.05 -16.07 -5.02
C ASP A 44 -29.20 -17.02 -5.39
N PHE A 45 -30.11 -16.58 -6.26
CA PHE A 45 -31.30 -17.37 -6.61
C PHE A 45 -30.98 -18.60 -7.46
N ASP A 46 -29.87 -18.56 -8.21
CA ASP A 46 -29.44 -19.63 -9.09
C ASP A 46 -28.41 -20.55 -8.40
N ARG A 47 -27.54 -20.00 -7.53
CA ARG A 47 -26.41 -20.69 -6.92
C ARG A 47 -26.57 -20.97 -5.42
N GLY A 48 -27.61 -20.42 -4.80
CA GLY A 48 -27.94 -20.68 -3.41
C GLY A 48 -27.34 -19.68 -2.42
N ARG A 49 -26.92 -20.15 -1.26
CA ARG A 49 -26.37 -19.32 -0.18
C ARG A 49 -24.91 -18.95 -0.47
N VAL A 50 -24.56 -17.71 -0.26
CA VAL A 50 -23.21 -17.16 -0.43
C VAL A 50 -22.79 -16.50 0.89
N GLU A 51 -21.67 -16.91 1.43
CA GLU A 51 -21.05 -16.33 2.62
C GLU A 51 -19.75 -15.66 2.21
N LEU A 52 -19.77 -14.34 1.98
CA LEU A 52 -18.61 -13.55 1.66
C LEU A 52 -17.90 -13.11 2.93
N LEU A 53 -16.64 -13.42 3.05
CA LEU A 53 -15.72 -12.93 4.09
C LEU A 53 -14.79 -11.87 3.51
N VAL A 54 -14.56 -10.80 4.27
CA VAL A 54 -13.57 -9.74 3.97
C VAL A 54 -12.81 -9.45 5.25
N GLU A 55 -11.55 -9.84 5.30
CA GLU A 55 -10.65 -9.63 6.42
C GLU A 55 -9.61 -8.57 6.06
N VAL A 56 -9.42 -7.57 6.90
CA VAL A 56 -8.53 -6.43 6.60
C VAL A 56 -7.38 -6.26 7.59
N SER A 57 -7.28 -7.12 8.61
CA SER A 57 -6.21 -7.09 9.60
C SER A 57 -4.97 -7.91 9.16
N GLU A 58 -4.49 -8.80 10.00
CA GLU A 58 -3.26 -9.58 9.76
C GLU A 58 -3.34 -10.52 8.55
N GLN A 59 -4.53 -11.06 8.28
CA GLN A 59 -4.79 -11.92 7.12
C GLN A 59 -5.66 -11.19 6.10
N LYS A 60 -5.08 -10.32 5.27
CA LYS A 60 -5.84 -9.52 4.30
C LYS A 60 -6.35 -10.36 3.15
N ARG A 61 -7.66 -10.68 3.19
CA ARG A 61 -8.32 -11.60 2.26
C ARG A 61 -9.76 -11.20 1.97
N ALA A 62 -10.27 -11.63 0.82
CA ALA A 62 -11.68 -11.59 0.48
C ALA A 62 -12.03 -12.86 -0.28
N HIS A 63 -13.00 -13.67 0.19
CA HIS A 63 -13.41 -14.90 -0.47
C HIS A 63 -14.79 -15.35 0.04
N THR A 64 -15.38 -16.33 -0.65
CA THR A 64 -16.55 -17.04 -0.12
C THR A 64 -16.12 -18.25 0.68
N THR A 65 -16.90 -18.61 1.70
CA THR A 65 -16.64 -19.78 2.56
C THR A 65 -17.87 -20.64 2.72
N ASP A 66 -17.67 -21.88 3.16
CA ASP A 66 -18.77 -22.78 3.50
C ASP A 66 -19.50 -22.28 4.76
N PRO A 67 -20.84 -22.16 4.71
CA PRO A 67 -21.65 -21.77 5.86
C PRO A 67 -21.42 -22.58 7.14
N ASP A 68 -21.11 -23.86 6.99
CA ASP A 68 -21.02 -24.78 8.12
C ASP A 68 -19.66 -24.71 8.87
N THR A 69 -18.72 -23.93 8.33
CA THR A 69 -17.36 -23.75 8.91
C THR A 69 -17.15 -22.37 9.55
N ILE A 70 -18.18 -21.54 9.59
CA ILE A 70 -18.09 -20.18 10.13
C ILE A 70 -18.44 -20.20 11.62
N PRO A 71 -17.66 -19.53 12.48
CA PRO A 71 -17.98 -19.38 13.91
C PRO A 71 -19.37 -18.81 14.15
N ASP A 72 -19.93 -19.07 15.31
CA ASP A 72 -21.22 -18.50 15.73
C ASP A 72 -21.19 -16.98 15.69
N ALA A 73 -22.33 -16.39 15.34
CA ALA A 73 -22.43 -14.95 15.22
C ALA A 73 -22.22 -14.27 16.59
N PRO A 74 -21.46 -13.14 16.65
CA PRO A 74 -21.26 -12.39 17.89
C PRO A 74 -22.59 -12.02 18.54
N GLY A 75 -22.71 -12.21 19.84
CA GLY A 75 -23.97 -12.01 20.56
C GLY A 75 -24.52 -10.59 20.42
N ARG A 76 -23.67 -9.57 20.51
CA ARG A 76 -24.03 -8.16 20.30
C ARG A 76 -23.26 -7.56 19.13
N PRO A 77 -23.92 -7.22 18.02
CA PRO A 77 -23.23 -6.65 16.86
C PRO A 77 -22.67 -5.25 17.21
N PRO A 78 -21.42 -4.95 16.78
CA PRO A 78 -20.85 -3.61 16.88
C PRO A 78 -21.66 -2.58 16.10
N ASN A 79 -21.49 -1.30 16.45
CA ASN A 79 -22.21 -0.19 15.81
C ASN A 79 -21.98 -0.13 14.28
N PHE A 80 -20.76 -0.45 13.82
CA PHE A 80 -20.43 -0.57 12.41
C PHE A 80 -21.33 -1.61 11.71
N ALA A 81 -21.37 -2.84 12.22
CA ALA A 81 -22.20 -3.89 11.66
C ALA A 81 -23.71 -3.56 11.69
N MET A 82 -24.18 -2.89 12.74
CA MET A 82 -25.58 -2.47 12.83
C MET A 82 -25.96 -1.45 11.77
N LYS A 83 -25.12 -0.42 11.57
CA LYS A 83 -25.34 0.59 10.53
C LYS A 83 -25.28 -0.03 9.15
N LEU A 84 -24.30 -0.92 8.90
CA LEU A 84 -24.17 -1.60 7.63
C LEU A 84 -25.35 -2.54 7.35
N ARG A 85 -25.88 -3.27 8.36
CA ARG A 85 -27.10 -4.06 8.23
C ARG A 85 -28.29 -3.23 7.77
N ASN A 86 -28.47 -2.04 8.33
CA ASN A 86 -29.58 -1.16 7.96
C ASN A 86 -29.48 -0.68 6.51
N ARG A 87 -28.24 -0.47 6.03
CA ARG A 87 -27.97 -0.03 4.66
C ARG A 87 -28.11 -1.15 3.64
N LEU A 88 -27.65 -2.35 3.98
CA LEU A 88 -27.57 -3.47 3.02
C LEU A 88 -28.73 -4.44 3.10
N ARG A 89 -29.64 -4.31 4.05
CA ARG A 89 -30.76 -5.24 4.19
C ARG A 89 -31.56 -5.33 2.90
N SER A 90 -31.64 -6.55 2.33
CA SER A 90 -32.31 -6.85 1.07
C SER A 90 -31.76 -6.09 -0.16
N ALA A 91 -30.56 -5.51 -0.05
CA ALA A 91 -29.88 -4.90 -1.19
C ALA A 91 -29.50 -5.95 -2.23
N ASP A 92 -29.50 -5.58 -3.49
CA ASP A 92 -28.98 -6.40 -4.58
C ASP A 92 -27.47 -6.18 -4.70
N PHE A 93 -26.70 -7.26 -4.70
CA PHE A 93 -25.28 -7.21 -4.99
C PHE A 93 -25.06 -6.91 -6.48
N LEU A 94 -24.52 -5.74 -6.81
CA LEU A 94 -24.27 -5.35 -8.20
C LEU A 94 -22.96 -5.91 -8.74
N GLY A 95 -22.02 -6.25 -7.86
CA GLY A 95 -20.73 -6.80 -8.22
C GLY A 95 -19.61 -6.25 -7.36
N VAL A 96 -18.40 -6.68 -7.68
CA VAL A 96 -17.16 -6.20 -7.11
C VAL A 96 -16.23 -5.74 -8.24
N GLU A 97 -15.42 -4.72 -7.97
CA GLU A 97 -14.43 -4.19 -8.88
C GLU A 97 -13.10 -3.99 -8.13
N GLN A 98 -12.00 -4.45 -8.72
CA GLN A 98 -10.67 -4.13 -8.24
C GLN A 98 -10.26 -2.74 -8.74
N TYR A 99 -9.86 -1.85 -7.82
CA TYR A 99 -9.42 -0.51 -8.19
C TYR A 99 -8.01 -0.53 -8.79
N GLU A 100 -7.89 -0.13 -10.06
CA GLU A 100 -6.61 0.08 -10.80
C GLU A 100 -5.53 -1.01 -10.61
N PHE A 101 -5.93 -2.25 -10.48
CA PHE A 101 -5.05 -3.36 -10.17
C PHE A 101 -4.30 -3.23 -8.82
N ASP A 102 -4.79 -2.43 -7.90
CA ASP A 102 -4.28 -2.34 -6.54
C ASP A 102 -5.01 -3.31 -5.60
N ARG A 103 -4.56 -3.43 -4.37
CA ARG A 103 -5.18 -4.28 -3.35
C ARG A 103 -6.38 -3.60 -2.68
N ILE A 104 -7.31 -3.11 -3.52
CA ILE A 104 -8.54 -2.45 -3.13
C ILE A 104 -9.71 -3.08 -3.89
N LEU A 105 -10.71 -3.56 -3.14
CA LEU A 105 -11.95 -4.07 -3.71
C LEU A 105 -13.13 -3.16 -3.38
N ARG A 106 -13.95 -2.87 -4.38
CA ARG A 106 -15.19 -2.10 -4.29
C ARG A 106 -16.38 -3.04 -4.49
N PHE A 107 -17.13 -3.31 -3.44
CA PHE A 107 -18.36 -4.11 -3.48
C PHE A 107 -19.55 -3.18 -3.59
N GLU A 108 -20.32 -3.27 -4.65
CA GLU A 108 -21.45 -2.38 -4.93
C GLU A 108 -22.78 -3.06 -4.62
N PHE A 109 -23.65 -2.33 -3.93
CA PHE A 109 -24.98 -2.80 -3.54
C PHE A 109 -26.03 -1.76 -3.87
N ALA A 110 -27.16 -2.21 -4.47
CA ALA A 110 -28.28 -1.34 -4.84
C ALA A 110 -29.49 -1.56 -3.95
N ARG A 111 -30.16 -0.45 -3.63
CA ARG A 111 -31.48 -0.40 -3.03
C ARG A 111 -32.32 0.71 -3.66
N GLU A 112 -33.63 0.67 -3.42
CA GLU A 112 -34.56 1.73 -3.90
C GLU A 112 -34.20 3.12 -3.38
N ASP A 113 -33.62 3.20 -2.17
CA ASP A 113 -33.23 4.45 -1.49
C ASP A 113 -31.79 4.91 -1.80
N GLY A 114 -31.09 4.22 -2.70
CA GLY A 114 -29.75 4.56 -3.19
C GLY A 114 -28.73 3.44 -3.07
N ASN A 115 -27.64 3.60 -3.80
CA ASN A 115 -26.53 2.64 -3.80
C ASN A 115 -25.60 2.86 -2.60
N THR A 116 -24.99 1.77 -2.15
CA THR A 116 -23.97 1.76 -1.11
C THR A 116 -22.79 0.96 -1.63
N THR A 117 -21.59 1.50 -1.52
CA THR A 117 -20.34 0.79 -1.86
C THR A 117 -19.56 0.51 -0.59
N ILE A 118 -19.09 -0.73 -0.44
CA ILE A 118 -18.09 -1.11 0.56
C ILE A 118 -16.75 -1.11 -0.15
N ILE A 119 -15.78 -0.37 0.39
CA ILE A 119 -14.41 -0.33 -0.11
C ILE A 119 -13.53 -1.01 0.92
N ALA A 120 -12.92 -2.13 0.54
CA ALA A 120 -11.97 -2.87 1.36
C ALA A 120 -10.55 -2.56 0.88
N GLU A 121 -9.75 -1.96 1.76
CA GLU A 121 -8.33 -1.69 1.56
C GLU A 121 -7.53 -2.86 2.15
N LEU A 122 -7.00 -3.73 1.29
CA LEU A 122 -6.30 -4.95 1.67
C LEU A 122 -4.77 -4.73 1.64
N PHE A 123 -4.31 -3.62 2.18
CA PHE A 123 -2.89 -3.24 2.28
C PHE A 123 -2.63 -2.41 3.55
N GLY A 124 -1.36 -2.27 3.95
CA GLY A 124 -0.98 -1.53 5.17
C GLY A 124 -1.68 -2.08 6.41
N GLU A 125 -2.27 -1.21 7.23
CA GLU A 125 -3.06 -1.62 8.40
C GLU A 125 -4.44 -2.19 8.04
N GLY A 126 -4.86 -2.02 6.77
CA GLY A 126 -6.18 -2.42 6.28
C GLY A 126 -7.30 -1.48 6.73
N ASN A 127 -8.39 -1.42 5.95
CA ASN A 127 -9.58 -0.66 6.33
C ASN A 127 -10.81 -1.12 5.54
N ILE A 128 -12.00 -0.90 6.09
CA ILE A 128 -13.26 -0.99 5.37
C ILE A 128 -13.97 0.34 5.47
N ALA A 129 -14.18 1.02 4.34
CA ALA A 129 -14.99 2.21 4.23
C ALA A 129 -16.33 1.90 3.57
N VAL A 130 -17.39 2.51 4.08
CA VAL A 130 -18.75 2.42 3.52
C VAL A 130 -19.09 3.79 2.95
N VAL A 131 -19.37 3.87 1.66
CA VAL A 131 -19.65 5.13 0.98
C VAL A 131 -21.03 5.11 0.32
N ASP A 132 -21.63 6.29 0.18
CA ASP A 132 -22.87 6.46 -0.56
C ASP A 132 -22.63 6.59 -2.09
N GLN A 133 -23.70 6.74 -2.84
CA GLN A 133 -23.67 6.93 -4.30
C GLN A 133 -22.89 8.19 -4.76
N ASN A 134 -22.61 9.13 -3.87
CA ASN A 134 -21.88 10.36 -4.16
C ASN A 134 -20.40 10.23 -3.75
N GLY A 135 -19.99 9.08 -3.20
CA GLY A 135 -18.65 8.84 -2.68
C GLY A 135 -18.39 9.40 -1.28
N SER A 136 -19.43 9.87 -0.57
CA SER A 136 -19.29 10.36 0.80
C SER A 136 -19.15 9.18 1.77
N VAL A 137 -18.16 9.21 2.64
CA VAL A 137 -17.92 8.18 3.66
C VAL A 137 -19.05 8.24 4.71
N LEU A 138 -19.82 7.18 4.78
CA LEU A 138 -20.88 7.00 5.76
C LEU A 138 -20.33 6.45 7.06
N GLN A 139 -19.35 5.55 6.94
CA GLN A 139 -18.65 4.91 8.04
C GLN A 139 -17.34 4.28 7.55
N CYS A 140 -16.38 4.08 8.46
CA CYS A 140 -15.18 3.29 8.25
C CYS A 140 -14.88 2.48 9.51
N LEU A 141 -14.08 1.42 9.39
CA LEU A 141 -13.55 0.71 10.55
C LEU A 141 -12.56 1.62 11.27
N GLU A 142 -11.55 2.09 10.53
CA GLU A 142 -10.53 2.99 11.03
C GLU A 142 -10.64 4.38 10.39
N THR A 143 -10.53 5.42 11.23
CA THR A 143 -10.49 6.79 10.75
C THR A 143 -9.06 7.16 10.35
N ILE A 144 -8.85 7.45 9.07
CA ILE A 144 -7.56 7.85 8.53
C ILE A 144 -7.55 9.37 8.35
N ARG A 145 -6.53 10.05 8.88
CA ARG A 145 -6.30 11.48 8.68
C ARG A 145 -4.83 11.72 8.36
N LEU A 146 -4.50 11.65 7.09
CA LEU A 146 -3.18 11.94 6.55
C LEU A 146 -3.21 13.25 5.76
N ASN A 147 -2.07 13.89 5.59
CA ASN A 147 -1.97 15.08 4.73
C ASN A 147 -2.38 14.83 3.28
N SER A 148 -2.25 13.58 2.82
CA SER A 148 -2.57 13.17 1.45
C SER A 148 -4.02 12.74 1.27
N ARG A 149 -4.71 12.27 2.33
CA ARG A 149 -6.12 11.83 2.24
C ARG A 149 -6.77 11.68 3.61
N THR A 150 -8.10 11.83 3.63
CA THR A 150 -8.91 11.60 4.82
C THR A 150 -9.99 10.56 4.54
N VAL A 151 -10.07 9.51 5.39
CA VAL A 151 -11.18 8.55 5.41
C VAL A 151 -11.88 8.65 6.75
N ALA A 152 -12.97 9.39 6.80
CA ALA A 152 -13.74 9.63 8.03
C ALA A 152 -15.21 9.84 7.69
N PRO A 153 -16.16 9.51 8.58
CA PRO A 153 -17.58 9.81 8.35
C PRO A 153 -17.81 11.27 7.97
N GLY A 154 -18.47 11.49 6.84
CA GLY A 154 -18.76 12.82 6.28
C GLY A 154 -17.69 13.38 5.33
N SER A 155 -16.52 12.76 5.20
CA SER A 155 -15.54 13.14 4.17
C SER A 155 -15.89 12.54 2.81
N GLN A 156 -15.37 13.12 1.74
CA GLN A 156 -15.34 12.46 0.43
C GLN A 156 -14.28 11.36 0.48
N TYR A 157 -14.62 10.15 0.00
CA TYR A 157 -13.63 9.08 -0.10
C TYR A 157 -12.67 9.38 -1.25
N GLU A 158 -11.40 9.38 -0.94
CA GLU A 158 -10.32 9.52 -1.90
C GLU A 158 -9.49 8.25 -1.91
N PHE A 159 -9.26 7.70 -3.10
CA PHE A 159 -8.36 6.55 -3.25
C PHE A 159 -6.92 6.98 -2.92
N PRO A 160 -6.08 6.04 -2.45
CA PRO A 160 -4.64 6.31 -2.39
C PRO A 160 -4.11 6.77 -3.75
N SER A 161 -2.95 7.43 -3.75
CA SER A 161 -2.29 7.82 -5.01
C SER A 161 -2.14 6.60 -5.92
N SER A 162 -2.67 6.73 -7.14
CA SER A 162 -2.66 5.67 -8.14
C SER A 162 -1.23 5.20 -8.42
N ARG A 163 -1.03 3.90 -8.39
CA ARG A 163 0.20 3.24 -8.82
C ARG A 163 0.07 2.85 -10.28
N ILE A 164 1.20 2.50 -10.89
CA ILE A 164 1.20 1.97 -12.26
C ILE A 164 0.42 0.65 -12.27
N ASN A 165 -0.50 0.52 -13.23
CA ASN A 165 -1.10 -0.77 -13.55
C ASN A 165 -0.19 -1.51 -14.53
N PRO A 166 0.56 -2.54 -14.11
CA PRO A 166 1.53 -3.23 -14.95
C PRO A 166 0.89 -3.93 -16.14
N LEU A 167 -0.37 -4.35 -15.98
CA LEU A 167 -1.10 -5.05 -17.03
C LEU A 167 -1.61 -4.13 -18.13
N ALA A 168 -1.61 -2.80 -17.93
CA ALA A 168 -2.06 -1.81 -18.91
C ALA A 168 -0.90 -1.13 -19.65
N LEU A 169 0.36 -1.44 -19.32
CA LEU A 169 1.52 -0.81 -19.93
C LEU A 169 1.70 -1.21 -21.41
N SER A 170 2.07 -0.23 -22.22
CA SER A 170 2.67 -0.49 -23.54
C SER A 170 4.12 -0.91 -23.37
N TYR A 171 4.70 -1.52 -24.43
CA TYR A 171 6.11 -1.91 -24.42
C TYR A 171 7.06 -0.72 -24.14
N ASP A 172 6.83 0.43 -24.79
CA ASP A 172 7.66 1.61 -24.58
C ASP A 172 7.59 2.15 -23.15
N GLN A 173 6.39 2.10 -22.55
CA GLN A 173 6.21 2.48 -21.14
C GLN A 173 6.90 1.50 -20.20
N PHE A 174 6.82 0.19 -20.49
CA PHE A 174 7.50 -0.84 -19.72
C PHE A 174 9.02 -0.64 -19.77
N VAL A 175 9.61 -0.52 -20.95
CA VAL A 175 11.05 -0.30 -21.13
C VAL A 175 11.50 0.94 -20.38
N LYS A 176 10.76 2.05 -20.52
CA LYS A 176 11.07 3.28 -19.81
C LYS A 176 11.10 3.09 -18.28
N GLN A 177 10.12 2.40 -17.72
CA GLN A 177 10.09 2.13 -16.26
C GLN A 177 11.25 1.24 -15.81
N MET A 178 11.67 0.29 -16.66
CA MET A 178 12.82 -0.54 -16.37
C MET A 178 14.13 0.27 -16.44
N GLU A 179 14.32 1.11 -17.46
CA GLU A 179 15.52 1.95 -17.64
C GLU A 179 15.64 3.08 -16.59
N ASP A 180 14.53 3.58 -16.08
CA ASP A 180 14.50 4.60 -15.03
C ASP A 180 14.90 4.04 -13.64
N SER A 181 15.16 2.73 -13.53
CA SER A 181 15.51 2.03 -12.29
C SER A 181 17.03 1.93 -12.10
N ASP A 182 17.44 1.98 -10.83
CA ASP A 182 18.84 1.82 -10.38
C ASP A 182 19.09 0.51 -9.58
N THR A 183 18.16 -0.45 -9.68
CA THR A 183 18.20 -1.70 -8.91
C THR A 183 18.27 -2.93 -9.84
N ASP A 184 17.97 -4.12 -9.31
CA ASP A 184 17.86 -5.35 -10.10
C ASP A 184 16.47 -5.51 -10.73
N VAL A 185 16.37 -6.43 -11.70
CA VAL A 185 15.16 -6.70 -12.48
C VAL A 185 13.97 -7.01 -11.58
N VAL A 186 14.12 -7.91 -10.60
CA VAL A 186 12.98 -8.34 -9.77
C VAL A 186 12.47 -7.23 -8.87
N ARG A 187 13.33 -6.41 -8.29
CA ARG A 187 12.92 -5.28 -7.46
C ARG A 187 12.21 -4.21 -8.28
N THR A 188 12.69 -3.95 -9.50
CA THR A 188 12.06 -3.02 -10.43
C THR A 188 10.64 -3.48 -10.79
N LEU A 189 10.48 -4.74 -11.19
CA LEU A 189 9.16 -5.33 -11.47
C LEU A 189 8.23 -5.28 -10.24
N ALA A 190 8.75 -5.62 -9.07
CA ALA A 190 7.96 -5.68 -7.85
C ALA A 190 7.47 -4.31 -7.38
N THR A 191 8.33 -3.30 -7.38
CA THR A 191 8.08 -2.01 -6.74
C THR A 191 7.68 -0.90 -7.71
N GLN A 192 8.44 -0.69 -8.78
CA GLN A 192 8.15 0.37 -9.75
C GLN A 192 6.97 0.00 -10.66
N LEU A 193 6.89 -1.27 -11.06
CA LEU A 193 5.78 -1.79 -11.87
C LEU A 193 4.60 -2.33 -11.04
N ASN A 194 4.69 -2.27 -9.70
CA ASN A 194 3.60 -2.66 -8.79
C ASN A 194 3.11 -4.11 -8.94
N LEU A 195 3.96 -5.04 -9.42
CA LEU A 195 3.60 -6.46 -9.53
C LEU A 195 3.61 -7.19 -8.18
N GLY A 196 4.31 -6.62 -7.17
CA GLY A 196 4.63 -7.34 -5.94
C GLY A 196 5.71 -8.40 -6.14
N GLY A 197 6.27 -8.90 -5.03
CA GLY A 197 7.44 -9.80 -5.09
C GLY A 197 7.17 -11.08 -5.85
N LEU A 198 6.10 -11.79 -5.52
CA LEU A 198 5.76 -13.09 -6.10
C LEU A 198 5.64 -13.05 -7.63
N TYR A 199 4.84 -12.12 -8.16
CA TYR A 199 4.63 -12.04 -9.61
C TYR A 199 5.78 -11.39 -10.36
N ALA A 200 6.63 -10.61 -9.69
CA ALA A 200 7.90 -10.16 -10.24
C ALA A 200 8.87 -11.35 -10.42
N GLU A 201 8.95 -12.25 -9.45
CA GLU A 201 9.74 -13.49 -9.55
C GLU A 201 9.18 -14.42 -10.63
N GLU A 202 7.86 -14.58 -10.71
CA GLU A 202 7.20 -15.37 -11.74
C GLU A 202 7.47 -14.84 -13.15
N VAL A 203 7.42 -13.53 -13.38
CA VAL A 203 7.75 -12.92 -14.67
C VAL A 203 9.21 -13.20 -15.03
N CYS A 204 10.13 -13.13 -14.07
CA CYS A 204 11.53 -13.50 -14.27
C CYS A 204 11.67 -14.98 -14.61
N ALA A 205 10.97 -15.89 -13.93
CA ALA A 205 10.99 -17.33 -14.18
C ALA A 205 10.47 -17.66 -15.59
N ARG A 206 9.29 -17.14 -15.98
CA ARG A 206 8.72 -17.30 -17.32
C ARG A 206 9.60 -16.74 -18.45
N ALA A 207 10.34 -15.68 -18.17
CA ALA A 207 11.27 -15.06 -19.13
C ALA A 207 12.64 -15.76 -19.16
N GLY A 208 12.93 -16.69 -18.23
CA GLY A 208 14.25 -17.28 -18.07
C GLY A 208 15.33 -16.28 -17.67
N VAL A 209 14.95 -15.19 -17.01
CA VAL A 209 15.84 -14.10 -16.59
C VAL A 209 16.18 -14.27 -15.11
N LYS A 210 17.46 -14.21 -14.78
CA LYS A 210 17.89 -14.29 -13.39
C LYS A 210 17.40 -13.07 -12.62
N LYS A 211 16.61 -13.27 -11.56
CA LYS A 211 15.94 -12.22 -10.78
C LYS A 211 16.88 -11.14 -10.21
N THR A 212 18.12 -11.50 -9.87
CA THR A 212 19.15 -10.60 -9.37
C THR A 212 20.00 -9.95 -10.47
N THR A 213 19.56 -9.98 -11.74
CA THR A 213 20.25 -9.29 -12.81
C THR A 213 20.10 -7.80 -12.63
N ASP A 214 21.22 -7.08 -12.63
CA ASP A 214 21.25 -5.62 -12.57
C ASP A 214 20.61 -5.02 -13.83
N ILE A 215 19.85 -3.94 -13.69
CA ILE A 215 19.21 -3.26 -14.82
C ILE A 215 20.26 -2.80 -15.84
N ASP A 216 21.38 -2.25 -15.39
CA ASP A 216 22.48 -1.78 -16.26
C ASP A 216 23.15 -2.93 -17.06
N ALA A 217 22.98 -4.18 -16.62
CA ALA A 217 23.48 -5.36 -17.31
C ALA A 217 22.44 -6.01 -18.24
N THR A 218 21.24 -5.45 -18.36
CA THR A 218 20.18 -5.97 -19.21
C THR A 218 20.36 -5.54 -20.69
N SER A 219 19.77 -6.31 -21.60
CA SER A 219 19.73 -6.02 -23.02
C SER A 219 18.30 -5.81 -23.50
N ALA A 220 18.12 -5.24 -24.69
CA ALA A 220 16.80 -5.11 -25.31
C ALA A 220 16.07 -6.47 -25.39
N SER A 221 16.79 -7.55 -25.74
CA SER A 221 16.19 -8.89 -25.77
C SER A 221 15.76 -9.42 -24.40
N THR A 222 16.38 -8.94 -23.32
CA THR A 222 15.93 -9.24 -21.93
C THR A 222 14.60 -8.55 -21.66
N TYR A 223 14.45 -7.29 -22.05
CA TYR A 223 13.19 -6.55 -21.92
C TYR A 223 12.07 -7.15 -22.76
N ASP A 224 12.37 -7.60 -23.99
CA ASP A 224 11.40 -8.31 -24.84
C ASP A 224 10.84 -9.54 -24.12
N GLY A 225 11.73 -10.39 -23.57
CA GLY A 225 11.34 -11.60 -22.86
C GLY A 225 10.53 -11.33 -21.59
N LEU A 226 10.92 -10.33 -20.79
CA LEU A 226 10.20 -9.94 -19.59
C LEU A 226 8.80 -9.37 -19.92
N PHE A 227 8.71 -8.53 -20.95
CA PHE A 227 7.43 -7.98 -21.39
C PHE A 227 6.51 -9.06 -21.95
N GLU A 228 7.04 -10.00 -22.73
CA GLU A 228 6.27 -11.14 -23.24
C GLU A 228 5.75 -12.03 -22.09
N ALA A 229 6.57 -12.29 -21.07
CA ALA A 229 6.15 -12.99 -19.87
C ALA A 229 5.04 -12.25 -19.10
N LEU A 230 5.15 -10.91 -18.96
CA LEU A 230 4.12 -10.06 -18.36
C LEU A 230 2.81 -10.10 -19.18
N GLN A 231 2.90 -10.08 -20.52
CA GLN A 231 1.70 -10.20 -21.36
C GLN A 231 0.99 -11.55 -21.19
N ARG A 232 1.72 -12.65 -20.99
CA ARG A 232 1.12 -13.96 -20.68
C ARG A 232 0.37 -13.92 -19.35
N VAL A 233 0.93 -13.32 -18.29
CA VAL A 233 0.22 -13.14 -17.02
C VAL A 233 -1.05 -12.31 -17.22
N ARG A 234 -0.98 -11.22 -18.00
CA ARG A 234 -2.16 -10.41 -18.37
C ARG A 234 -3.22 -11.22 -19.09
N GLU A 235 -2.84 -12.03 -20.05
CA GLU A 235 -3.74 -12.87 -20.84
C GLU A 235 -4.42 -13.92 -19.94
N ASP A 236 -3.66 -14.58 -19.07
CA ASP A 236 -4.19 -15.56 -18.09
C ASP A 236 -5.28 -14.91 -17.20
N ILE A 237 -5.04 -13.67 -16.72
CA ILE A 237 -6.01 -12.93 -15.91
C ILE A 237 -7.22 -12.50 -16.76
N ALA A 238 -7.00 -11.97 -17.96
CA ALA A 238 -8.06 -11.43 -18.80
C ALA A 238 -9.02 -12.50 -19.32
N GLN A 239 -8.53 -13.72 -19.55
CA GLN A 239 -9.36 -14.87 -19.96
C GLN A 239 -10.28 -15.33 -18.81
N GLY A 240 -9.91 -15.10 -17.56
CA GLY A 240 -10.67 -15.52 -16.38
C GLY A 240 -10.78 -17.04 -16.23
N GLU A 241 -9.96 -17.79 -16.95
CA GLU A 241 -9.83 -19.24 -16.86
C GLU A 241 -8.68 -19.58 -15.90
N PHE A 242 -8.98 -19.50 -14.61
CA PHE A 242 -7.99 -19.76 -13.57
C PHE A 242 -7.77 -21.26 -13.35
N SER A 243 -6.54 -21.61 -12.94
CA SER A 243 -6.15 -22.96 -12.53
C SER A 243 -5.56 -22.92 -11.12
N PRO A 244 -6.41 -22.69 -10.10
CA PRO A 244 -5.98 -22.38 -8.75
C PRO A 244 -5.15 -23.49 -8.10
N ARG A 245 -4.16 -23.07 -7.32
CA ARG A 245 -3.25 -23.96 -6.59
C ARG A 245 -3.12 -23.52 -5.13
N VAL A 246 -3.06 -24.50 -4.24
CA VAL A 246 -2.45 -24.33 -2.91
C VAL A 246 -1.09 -25.02 -2.95
N TYR A 247 -0.06 -24.31 -2.55
CA TYR A 247 1.33 -24.80 -2.53
C TYR A 247 1.75 -25.18 -1.13
N TYR A 248 2.54 -26.25 -1.05
CA TYR A 248 3.00 -26.83 0.21
C TYR A 248 4.52 -26.97 0.20
N SER A 249 5.14 -26.67 1.36
CA SER A 249 6.55 -26.95 1.65
C SER A 249 6.60 -27.89 2.83
N ASP A 250 7.22 -29.07 2.66
CA ASP A 250 7.33 -30.10 3.71
C ASP A 250 5.99 -30.54 4.31
N GLY A 251 4.88 -30.35 3.59
CA GLY A 251 3.54 -30.72 4.01
C GLY A 251 2.71 -29.56 4.57
N ASP A 252 3.34 -28.42 4.87
CA ASP A 252 2.66 -27.23 5.38
C ASP A 252 2.24 -26.31 4.22
N PRO A 253 1.02 -25.73 4.25
CA PRO A 253 0.56 -24.80 3.23
C PRO A 253 1.34 -23.46 3.34
N VAL A 254 1.92 -23.03 2.21
CA VAL A 254 2.76 -21.82 2.18
C VAL A 254 2.19 -20.70 1.31
N ASP A 255 1.43 -21.06 0.26
CA ASP A 255 0.80 -20.04 -0.60
C ASP A 255 -0.44 -20.58 -1.31
N VAL A 256 -1.29 -19.67 -1.76
CA VAL A 256 -2.45 -19.94 -2.62
C VAL A 256 -2.44 -18.94 -3.78
N THR A 257 -2.60 -19.43 -5.02
CA THR A 257 -2.53 -18.62 -6.22
C THR A 257 -3.60 -19.01 -7.24
N PRO A 258 -4.13 -18.07 -8.04
CA PRO A 258 -5.11 -18.37 -9.08
C PRO A 258 -4.51 -19.03 -10.32
N LEU A 259 -3.19 -18.92 -10.49
CA LEU A 259 -2.44 -19.43 -11.64
C LEU A 259 -1.33 -20.38 -11.17
N PRO A 260 -0.96 -21.38 -11.97
CA PRO A 260 0.28 -22.14 -11.75
C PRO A 260 1.49 -21.20 -11.87
N LEU A 261 2.47 -21.37 -10.98
CA LEU A 261 3.67 -20.55 -10.97
C LEU A 261 4.91 -21.38 -11.30
N GLU A 262 5.64 -20.98 -12.35
CA GLU A 262 6.92 -21.59 -12.74
C GLU A 262 7.97 -21.39 -11.64
N GLU A 263 7.99 -20.25 -10.96
CA GLU A 263 8.90 -19.99 -9.84
C GLU A 263 8.73 -21.04 -8.73
N TYR A 264 7.51 -21.44 -8.39
CA TYR A 264 7.26 -22.44 -7.36
C TYR A 264 7.54 -23.89 -7.82
N GLU A 265 7.31 -24.18 -9.12
CA GLU A 265 7.70 -25.47 -9.71
C GLU A 265 9.23 -25.62 -9.70
N GLN A 266 9.98 -24.56 -10.04
CA GLN A 266 11.44 -24.55 -9.99
C GLN A 266 11.97 -24.65 -8.55
N ALA A 267 11.24 -24.08 -7.56
CA ALA A 267 11.55 -24.21 -6.14
C ALA A 267 11.22 -25.59 -5.56
N GLY A 268 10.55 -26.47 -6.31
CA GLY A 268 10.22 -27.83 -5.89
C GLY A 268 9.05 -27.92 -4.90
N LEU A 269 8.18 -26.91 -4.84
CA LEU A 269 6.98 -26.97 -4.01
C LEU A 269 5.98 -27.97 -4.58
N THR A 270 5.24 -28.66 -3.69
CA THR A 270 4.11 -29.49 -4.09
C THR A 270 2.85 -28.65 -4.19
N ALA A 271 1.96 -28.99 -5.13
CA ALA A 271 0.77 -28.21 -5.39
C ALA A 271 -0.49 -29.07 -5.42
N GLU A 272 -1.57 -28.61 -4.80
CA GLU A 272 -2.92 -29.15 -4.92
C GLU A 272 -3.78 -28.22 -5.78
N SER A 273 -4.55 -28.82 -6.71
CA SER A 273 -5.38 -28.09 -7.67
C SER A 273 -6.82 -27.95 -7.20
N TYR A 274 -7.42 -26.79 -7.46
CA TYR A 274 -8.80 -26.51 -7.10
C TYR A 274 -9.61 -26.07 -8.32
N SER A 275 -10.92 -26.29 -8.28
CA SER A 275 -11.84 -25.87 -9.35
C SER A 275 -12.27 -24.40 -9.27
N SER A 276 -12.03 -23.75 -8.12
CA SER A 276 -12.35 -22.36 -7.85
C SER A 276 -11.26 -21.75 -6.98
N PHE A 277 -10.85 -20.52 -7.30
CA PHE A 277 -9.86 -19.83 -6.52
C PHE A 277 -10.39 -19.48 -5.12
N MET A 278 -11.66 -19.10 -5.01
CA MET A 278 -12.28 -18.86 -3.70
C MET A 278 -12.24 -20.09 -2.79
N THR A 279 -12.48 -21.30 -3.34
CA THR A 279 -12.35 -22.54 -2.57
C THR A 279 -10.91 -22.80 -2.14
N ALA A 280 -9.94 -22.54 -3.04
CA ALA A 280 -8.53 -22.69 -2.70
C ALA A 280 -8.13 -21.72 -1.57
N VAL A 281 -8.57 -20.46 -1.65
CA VAL A 281 -8.33 -19.42 -0.62
C VAL A 281 -8.95 -19.83 0.72
N ASP A 282 -10.20 -20.28 0.71
CA ASP A 282 -10.89 -20.74 1.92
C ASP A 282 -10.16 -21.92 2.58
N THR A 283 -9.76 -22.92 1.78
CA THR A 283 -9.00 -24.08 2.27
C THR A 283 -7.64 -23.67 2.83
N TYR A 284 -6.93 -22.80 2.10
CA TYR A 284 -5.60 -22.34 2.49
C TYR A 284 -5.63 -21.61 3.84
N PHE A 285 -6.49 -20.59 3.98
CA PHE A 285 -6.53 -19.80 5.21
C PHE A 285 -7.03 -20.59 6.40
N LYS A 286 -7.96 -21.53 6.24
CA LYS A 286 -8.36 -22.47 7.30
C LYS A 286 -7.22 -23.38 7.75
N ALA A 287 -6.33 -23.79 6.85
CA ALA A 287 -5.20 -24.63 7.19
C ALA A 287 -4.04 -23.85 7.85
N VAL A 288 -3.97 -22.53 7.61
CA VAL A 288 -2.95 -21.64 8.20
C VAL A 288 -3.43 -21.05 9.53
N GLU A 289 -4.74 -20.91 9.75
CA GLU A 289 -5.32 -20.59 11.05
C GLU A 289 -4.97 -21.73 12.01
N ASP A 290 -4.14 -21.45 13.01
CA ASP A 290 -3.54 -22.46 13.89
C ASP A 290 -4.61 -23.39 14.50
N PRO A 291 -4.42 -24.74 14.45
CA PRO A 291 -5.32 -25.67 15.14
C PRO A 291 -5.34 -25.52 16.66
N GLU A 292 -4.44 -24.75 17.25
CA GLU A 292 -4.44 -24.42 18.68
C GLU A 292 -5.48 -23.35 19.05
N ASP A 293 -5.89 -22.48 18.12
CA ASP A 293 -7.00 -21.54 18.35
C ASP A 293 -8.37 -22.21 18.29
N ASP A 294 -8.55 -23.25 17.50
CA ASP A 294 -9.80 -24.05 17.50
C ASP A 294 -9.94 -24.99 18.74
N ALA A 295 -8.81 -25.35 19.37
CA ALA A 295 -8.85 -26.10 20.63
C ALA A 295 -9.11 -25.21 21.86
N ALA A 296 -8.95 -23.89 21.74
CA ALA A 296 -9.24 -22.93 22.79
C ALA A 296 -10.73 -22.54 22.87
N THR A 297 -11.56 -22.95 21.89
CA THR A 297 -12.99 -22.64 21.86
C THR A 297 -13.86 -23.59 22.71
N GLU A 298 -13.30 -24.62 23.33
CA GLU A 298 -14.06 -25.49 24.26
C GLU A 298 -13.78 -25.30 25.76
N THR A 299 -12.91 -24.34 26.14
CA THR A 299 -12.67 -24.10 27.58
C THR A 299 -12.59 -22.61 27.90
N ASP A 300 -13.65 -22.15 28.53
CA ASP A 300 -13.72 -20.95 29.35
C ASP A 300 -13.61 -19.60 28.62
N ASP A 301 -14.75 -19.02 28.39
CA ASP A 301 -15.09 -17.70 27.82
C ASP A 301 -14.45 -16.52 28.60
N LYS A 302 -13.12 -16.50 28.70
CA LYS A 302 -12.37 -15.36 29.21
C LYS A 302 -11.41 -14.87 28.11
N PRO A 303 -11.62 -13.64 27.59
CA PRO A 303 -10.66 -13.02 26.68
C PRO A 303 -9.27 -13.01 27.33
N ASP A 304 -8.24 -13.39 26.56
CA ASP A 304 -6.85 -13.25 27.01
C ASP A 304 -6.48 -11.75 27.01
N PHE A 305 -6.90 -11.09 28.07
CA PHE A 305 -6.58 -9.67 28.28
C PHE A 305 -5.08 -9.41 28.41
N GLU A 306 -4.26 -10.40 28.78
CA GLU A 306 -2.82 -10.22 28.92
C GLU A 306 -2.12 -10.11 27.56
N ALA A 307 -2.53 -10.92 26.58
CA ALA A 307 -2.03 -10.83 25.20
C ALA A 307 -2.45 -9.51 24.53
N GLU A 308 -3.71 -9.11 24.70
CA GLU A 308 -4.20 -7.84 24.16
C GLU A 308 -3.54 -6.62 24.82
N ILE A 309 -3.35 -6.66 26.13
CA ILE A 309 -2.60 -5.61 26.86
C ILE A 309 -1.15 -5.53 26.35
N ALA A 310 -0.46 -6.66 26.20
CA ALA A 310 0.92 -6.68 25.69
C ALA A 310 1.03 -6.14 24.24
N LYS A 311 0.00 -6.41 23.40
CA LYS A 311 -0.11 -5.86 22.05
C LYS A 311 -0.30 -4.34 22.07
N GLN A 312 -1.20 -3.85 22.90
CA GLN A 312 -1.47 -2.41 23.06
C GLN A 312 -0.27 -1.67 23.65
N GLU A 313 0.41 -2.25 24.64
CA GLU A 313 1.64 -1.67 25.21
C GLU A 313 2.77 -1.56 24.16
N ARG A 314 2.89 -2.54 23.25
CA ARG A 314 3.85 -2.46 22.13
C ARG A 314 3.50 -1.34 21.16
N ILE A 315 2.21 -1.18 20.82
CA ILE A 315 1.72 -0.11 19.95
C ILE A 315 1.98 1.25 20.61
N ILE A 316 1.67 1.40 21.89
CA ILE A 316 1.92 2.63 22.66
C ILE A 316 3.41 2.97 22.64
N SER A 317 4.28 2.00 22.96
CA SER A 317 5.73 2.22 22.95
C SER A 317 6.26 2.64 21.57
N GLN A 318 5.70 2.08 20.49
CA GLN A 318 6.06 2.45 19.13
C GLN A 318 5.58 3.87 18.76
N GLN A 319 4.37 4.24 19.21
CA GLN A 319 3.84 5.59 19.02
C GLN A 319 4.59 6.63 19.85
N GLU A 320 4.94 6.33 21.09
CA GLU A 320 5.77 7.19 21.94
C GLU A 320 7.14 7.42 21.32
N GLY A 321 7.79 6.39 20.79
CA GLY A 321 9.08 6.52 20.07
C GLY A 321 8.95 7.38 18.80
N ALA A 322 7.86 7.29 18.06
CA ALA A 322 7.59 8.12 16.91
C ALA A 322 7.37 9.59 17.30
N ILE A 323 6.62 9.85 18.37
CA ILE A 323 6.38 11.20 18.92
C ILE A 323 7.71 11.83 19.34
N GLU A 324 8.55 11.12 20.09
CA GLU A 324 9.87 11.62 20.52
C GLU A 324 10.77 11.97 19.32
N SER A 325 10.72 11.16 18.26
CA SER A 325 11.43 11.45 17.01
C SER A 325 10.92 12.72 16.35
N PHE A 326 9.61 12.89 16.22
CA PHE A 326 9.01 14.08 15.63
C PHE A 326 9.25 15.34 16.46
N GLU A 327 9.18 15.25 17.79
CA GLU A 327 9.50 16.36 18.68
C GLU A 327 10.96 16.81 18.53
N THR A 328 11.87 15.83 18.40
CA THR A 328 13.30 16.10 18.17
C THR A 328 13.54 16.78 16.83
N GLU A 329 12.89 16.30 15.76
CA GLU A 329 12.98 16.91 14.43
C GLU A 329 12.38 18.32 14.42
N ALA A 330 11.21 18.49 15.03
CA ALA A 330 10.55 19.79 15.16
C ALA A 330 11.44 20.80 15.91
N GLN A 331 12.06 20.36 17.00
CA GLN A 331 12.98 21.21 17.76
C GLN A 331 14.22 21.59 16.92
N ALA A 332 14.79 20.64 16.18
CA ALA A 332 15.92 20.89 15.30
C ALA A 332 15.57 21.89 14.16
N HIS A 333 14.35 21.83 13.63
CA HIS A 333 13.86 22.76 12.62
C HIS A 333 13.66 24.17 13.19
N ARG A 334 13.13 24.30 14.42
CA ARG A 334 12.99 25.58 15.13
C ARG A 334 14.35 26.22 15.39
N GLU A 335 15.31 25.46 15.91
CA GLU A 335 16.67 25.94 16.14
C GLU A 335 17.33 26.46 14.86
N LYS A 336 17.17 25.74 13.74
CA LYS A 336 17.67 26.20 12.43
C LYS A 336 17.00 27.49 11.98
N ALA A 337 15.68 27.64 12.20
CA ALA A 337 14.96 28.89 11.88
C ALA A 337 15.45 30.07 12.74
N GLU A 338 15.66 29.85 14.04
CA GLU A 338 16.21 30.88 14.95
C GLU A 338 17.63 31.29 14.54
N LEU A 339 18.47 30.33 14.12
CA LEU A 339 19.82 30.63 13.62
C LEU A 339 19.78 31.52 12.36
N LEU A 340 18.78 31.39 11.50
CA LEU A 340 18.60 32.28 10.34
C LEU A 340 18.30 33.70 10.78
N TYR A 341 17.43 33.90 11.77
CA TYR A 341 17.16 35.23 12.32
C TYR A 341 18.33 35.81 13.10
N GLY A 342 19.02 34.99 13.90
CA GLY A 342 20.22 35.42 14.65
C GLY A 342 21.38 35.88 13.74
N ASN A 343 21.45 35.26 12.53
CA ASN A 343 22.49 35.58 11.53
C ASN A 343 21.94 36.29 10.28
N TYR A 344 20.86 37.06 10.43
CA TYR A 344 20.08 37.64 9.33
C TYR A 344 20.95 38.32 8.26
N ASN A 345 21.80 39.26 8.68
CA ASN A 345 22.64 40.05 7.76
C ASN A 345 23.64 39.17 6.98
N LEU A 346 24.19 38.12 7.61
CA LEU A 346 25.11 37.19 6.97
C LEU A 346 24.38 36.36 5.92
N VAL A 347 23.21 35.81 6.27
CA VAL A 347 22.40 34.96 5.41
C VAL A 347 21.84 35.77 4.24
N ASP A 348 21.34 36.98 4.48
CA ASP A 348 20.84 37.89 3.44
C ASP A 348 21.93 38.27 2.43
N ASN A 349 23.13 38.54 2.92
CA ASN A 349 24.31 38.81 2.07
C ASN A 349 24.62 37.57 1.17
N ILE A 350 24.63 36.37 1.73
CA ILE A 350 24.86 35.14 0.96
C ILE A 350 23.79 34.96 -0.12
N ILE A 351 22.52 35.08 0.26
CA ILE A 351 21.39 34.91 -0.68
C ILE A 351 21.47 35.93 -1.80
N THR A 352 21.68 37.20 -1.46
CA THR A 352 21.74 38.31 -2.42
C THR A 352 22.92 38.16 -3.37
N THR A 353 24.12 37.88 -2.85
CA THR A 353 25.34 37.72 -3.66
C THR A 353 25.18 36.54 -4.65
N ILE A 354 24.66 35.41 -4.21
CA ILE A 354 24.47 34.23 -5.09
C ILE A 354 23.37 34.53 -6.12
N ARG A 355 22.32 35.24 -5.73
CA ARG A 355 21.23 35.62 -6.64
C ARG A 355 21.71 36.55 -7.73
N GLU A 356 22.45 37.61 -7.37
CA GLU A 356 23.07 38.55 -8.31
C GLU A 356 24.02 37.84 -9.29
N ALA A 357 24.83 36.90 -8.80
CA ALA A 357 25.71 36.11 -9.65
C ALA A 357 24.90 35.21 -10.65
N ARG A 358 23.80 34.66 -10.22
CA ARG A 358 22.89 33.88 -11.10
C ARG A 358 22.17 34.77 -12.11
N GLU A 359 21.76 35.97 -11.74
CA GLU A 359 21.16 36.97 -12.64
C GLU A 359 22.16 37.46 -13.67
N ALA A 360 23.46 37.46 -13.35
CA ALA A 360 24.57 37.77 -14.26
C ALA A 360 25.02 36.54 -15.13
N ASP A 361 24.21 35.49 -15.19
CA ASP A 361 24.43 34.23 -15.96
C ASP A 361 25.66 33.41 -15.54
N HIS A 362 26.24 33.63 -14.35
CA HIS A 362 27.28 32.74 -13.85
C HIS A 362 26.74 31.33 -13.57
N SER A 363 27.51 30.31 -13.95
CA SER A 363 27.16 28.93 -13.68
C SER A 363 27.27 28.60 -12.17
N TRP A 364 26.57 27.55 -11.70
CA TRP A 364 26.71 27.08 -10.33
C TRP A 364 28.12 26.63 -9.99
N ASP A 365 28.89 26.16 -10.97
CA ASP A 365 30.29 25.77 -10.79
C ASP A 365 31.21 26.99 -10.63
N ASP A 366 30.99 28.05 -11.41
CA ASP A 366 31.73 29.31 -11.27
C ASP A 366 31.46 29.94 -9.90
N ILE A 367 30.21 29.94 -9.44
CA ILE A 367 29.82 30.47 -8.14
C ILE A 367 30.49 29.65 -7.02
N ARG A 368 30.49 28.31 -7.13
CA ARG A 368 31.13 27.42 -6.14
C ARG A 368 32.63 27.68 -6.07
N GLU A 369 33.30 27.84 -7.21
CA GLU A 369 34.73 28.09 -7.24
C GLU A 369 35.08 29.48 -6.67
N THR A 370 34.30 30.50 -7.03
CA THR A 370 34.47 31.89 -6.51
C THR A 370 34.30 31.94 -4.99
N LEU A 371 33.27 31.30 -4.45
CA LEU A 371 33.03 31.24 -3.00
C LEU A 371 34.17 30.49 -2.29
N LYS A 372 34.66 29.39 -2.86
CA LYS A 372 35.77 28.63 -2.29
C LYS A 372 37.06 29.44 -2.24
N GLN A 373 37.32 30.26 -3.27
CA GLN A 373 38.50 31.14 -3.29
C GLN A 373 38.36 32.31 -2.30
N ALA A 374 37.14 32.83 -2.11
CA ALA A 374 36.88 33.94 -1.19
C ALA A 374 36.77 33.50 0.30
N ALA A 375 36.51 32.25 0.59
CA ALA A 375 36.28 31.74 1.94
C ALA A 375 37.38 32.08 2.98
N PRO A 376 38.70 32.14 2.64
CA PRO A 376 39.71 32.49 3.64
C PRO A 376 39.63 33.94 4.16
N GLU A 377 39.04 34.87 3.36
CA GLU A 377 38.98 36.30 3.64
C GLU A 377 37.54 36.84 3.84
N ASN A 378 36.52 36.01 3.56
CA ASN A 378 35.13 36.42 3.58
C ASN A 378 34.27 35.45 4.42
N SER A 379 33.73 35.95 5.52
CA SER A 379 32.91 35.13 6.45
C SER A 379 31.62 34.58 5.81
N ALA A 380 31.03 35.31 4.86
CA ALA A 380 29.84 34.84 4.14
C ALA A 380 30.18 33.69 3.20
N ALA A 381 31.30 33.77 2.47
CA ALA A 381 31.78 32.69 1.63
C ALA A 381 32.21 31.47 2.46
N ALA A 382 32.85 31.68 3.62
CA ALA A 382 33.25 30.62 4.54
C ALA A 382 32.07 29.87 5.18
N ALA A 383 30.93 30.56 5.34
CA ALA A 383 29.72 29.93 5.88
C ALA A 383 29.01 28.99 4.90
N VAL A 384 29.27 29.09 3.59
CA VAL A 384 28.66 28.19 2.59
C VAL A 384 29.40 26.86 2.58
N SER A 385 28.69 25.78 2.95
CA SER A 385 29.26 24.44 3.04
C SER A 385 28.94 23.58 1.80
N HIS A 386 27.76 23.73 1.18
CA HIS A 386 27.34 22.97 0.01
C HIS A 386 26.42 23.77 -0.90
N ILE A 387 26.50 23.52 -2.21
CA ILE A 387 25.61 24.12 -3.22
C ILE A 387 25.04 23.02 -4.09
N ASP A 388 23.73 22.89 -4.10
CA ASP A 388 22.98 22.05 -5.02
C ASP A 388 22.37 22.92 -6.13
N GLY A 389 23.01 22.90 -7.28
CA GLY A 389 22.58 23.67 -8.45
C GLY A 389 21.30 23.15 -9.11
N SER A 390 20.93 21.89 -8.87
CA SER A 390 19.72 21.27 -9.45
C SER A 390 18.45 21.80 -8.78
N THR A 391 18.48 21.97 -7.46
CA THR A 391 17.36 22.47 -6.65
C THR A 391 17.46 23.97 -6.37
N GLY A 392 18.60 24.60 -6.61
CA GLY A 392 18.88 25.98 -6.23
C GLY A 392 18.98 26.17 -4.72
N THR A 393 19.43 25.12 -4.02
CA THR A 393 19.60 25.11 -2.57
C THR A 393 21.07 25.28 -2.19
N VAL A 394 21.32 26.13 -1.20
CA VAL A 394 22.66 26.36 -0.63
C VAL A 394 22.62 26.02 0.85
N THR A 395 23.51 25.16 1.31
CA THR A 395 23.63 24.83 2.72
C THR A 395 24.69 25.73 3.36
N VAL A 396 24.29 26.38 4.43
CA VAL A 396 25.19 27.23 5.23
C VAL A 396 25.46 26.62 6.59
N THR A 397 26.65 26.81 7.13
CA THR A 397 26.99 26.40 8.50
C THR A 397 26.92 27.62 9.39
N LEU A 398 25.95 27.63 10.31
CA LEU A 398 25.73 28.69 11.29
C LEU A 398 25.91 28.10 12.70
N GLU A 399 26.85 28.61 13.44
CA GLU A 399 27.16 28.14 14.82
C GLU A 399 27.34 26.62 14.94
N GLY A 400 27.90 26.00 13.88
CA GLY A 400 28.10 24.56 13.80
C GLY A 400 26.93 23.75 13.23
N ASN A 401 25.77 24.35 13.00
CA ASN A 401 24.59 23.73 12.41
C ASN A 401 24.48 23.96 10.91
N SER A 402 24.13 22.91 10.16
CA SER A 402 23.90 22.98 8.72
C SER A 402 22.46 23.38 8.43
N VAL A 403 22.27 24.51 7.74
CA VAL A 403 20.95 25.06 7.42
C VAL A 403 20.78 25.20 5.91
N PRO A 404 19.79 24.52 5.30
CA PRO A 404 19.53 24.63 3.86
C PRO A 404 18.72 25.87 3.52
N LEU A 405 19.20 26.66 2.55
CA LEU A 405 18.60 27.89 2.05
C LEU A 405 18.15 27.71 0.61
N ARG A 406 16.93 28.08 0.28
CA ARG A 406 16.49 28.26 -1.11
C ARG A 406 16.85 29.69 -1.56
N ILE A 407 17.72 29.78 -2.53
CA ILE A 407 18.26 31.10 -2.98
C ILE A 407 17.19 32.01 -3.58
N ARG A 408 16.15 31.47 -4.17
CA ARG A 408 14.99 32.21 -4.68
C ARG A 408 14.15 32.89 -3.59
N ASP A 409 14.25 32.39 -2.36
CA ASP A 409 13.51 32.89 -1.22
C ASP A 409 14.41 33.80 -0.37
N GLY A 410 13.84 34.79 0.31
CA GLY A 410 14.57 35.62 1.29
C GLY A 410 14.76 34.87 2.61
N VAL A 411 15.49 35.50 3.55
CA VAL A 411 15.77 34.96 4.88
C VAL A 411 14.47 34.57 5.60
N GLU A 412 13.48 35.46 5.61
CA GLU A 412 12.20 35.29 6.28
C GLU A 412 11.45 34.05 5.76
N LYS A 413 11.34 33.92 4.42
CA LYS A 413 10.67 32.76 3.83
C LYS A 413 11.39 31.45 4.08
N ASN A 414 12.71 31.43 4.14
CA ASN A 414 13.48 30.25 4.51
C ASN A 414 13.26 29.89 5.97
N ALA A 415 13.19 30.87 6.87
CA ALA A 415 12.86 30.64 8.28
C ALA A 415 11.42 30.17 8.47
N ASP A 416 10.44 30.82 7.82
CA ASP A 416 9.03 30.42 7.87
C ASP A 416 8.81 28.99 7.38
N ARG A 417 9.54 28.56 6.34
CA ARG A 417 9.51 27.18 5.87
C ARG A 417 9.97 26.21 6.95
N LEU A 418 11.08 26.47 7.61
CA LEU A 418 11.60 25.64 8.70
C LEU A 418 10.64 25.59 9.89
N TYR A 419 9.98 26.71 10.23
CA TYR A 419 8.92 26.71 11.24
C TYR A 419 7.66 25.93 10.83
N THR A 420 7.38 25.86 9.54
CA THR A 420 6.24 25.07 9.04
C THR A 420 6.56 23.57 8.99
N GLU A 421 7.83 23.22 8.79
CA GLU A 421 8.35 21.85 8.82
C GLU A 421 8.57 21.35 10.28
N ALA A 422 8.54 22.25 11.28
CA ALA A 422 8.63 21.97 12.72
C ALA A 422 7.26 21.69 13.36
#